data_82bf685d5031b1176a6bb08a0642835a
#
_entry.id   82bf685d5031b1176a6bb08a0642835a
#
_cell.length_a   1.000
_cell.length_b   1.000
_cell.length_c   1.000
_cell.angle_alpha   90.00
_cell.angle_beta   90.00
_cell.angle_gamma   90.00
#
_symmetry.space_group_name_H-M   'P 1'
#
loop_
_entity.id
_entity.type
_entity.pdbx_description
1 polymer ?
#
loop_
_entity_poly.entity_id
_entity_poly.type
_entity_poly.pdbx_seq_one_letter_code
_entity_poly.pdbx_strand_id
1 'polypeptide(L)'
;MGETIAAIATGMGDSGIGIIRISGDTALQIVDQIFQPVNKKKTILNMDSYTAAYGKIIYEDEIYDEAVALVMRAPKTYTTEDVVELDCHGGITVLKRVLDLVIRLGARPAEPGEFTKRAFLGGRIDMSQAESVMDLIHAKNDMAAKSSLLQLRGELKTTITDLRDTLLYNIAYIESALDDPENYSLDNFPQQLHDTVDNMLITVNHLLSTSENGRIIKEGIRTVIVGRPNAGKSSVLNMLLGEERAIVTEVAGTTRDTLEELVNIDGITLNIVDTAGIHDTEDIVEKIGVTKAMTTISDADLILYIVDGTCALNDDDYRIMDALHGKKVITLINKNDQNLVVDKLGITSKLETKILEISAKEGTGKEQLHDLLKSMFFNQELTYNDELYITNLRHKSLLYDTRESLNKVLESIDMGMGEDFFTIDLMSAYTSLGKIIGEELEDDLVNKIFAEFCMGK
;
A
#
# COMPACT_ATOMS: atom_id res chain seq x y z
N MET A 1 0.77 32.00 1.63
CA MET A 1 -0.10 31.85 0.47
C MET A 1 0.69 31.10 -0.58
N GLY A 2 0.24 29.92 -0.98
CA GLY A 2 0.98 29.07 -1.90
C GLY A 2 0.70 29.43 -3.35
N GLU A 3 1.68 29.19 -4.23
CA GLU A 3 1.48 29.30 -5.69
C GLU A 3 0.34 28.40 -6.14
N THR A 4 -0.48 28.86 -7.08
CA THR A 4 -1.51 28.01 -7.71
C THR A 4 -0.87 26.92 -8.56
N ILE A 5 -1.27 25.69 -8.36
CA ILE A 5 -0.75 24.52 -9.07
C ILE A 5 -1.80 23.91 -9.99
N ALA A 6 -1.33 23.24 -11.03
CA ALA A 6 -2.19 22.50 -11.95
C ALA A 6 -1.53 21.21 -12.42
N ALA A 7 -2.35 20.18 -12.63
CA ALA A 7 -1.92 18.91 -13.24
C ALA A 7 -3.07 18.18 -13.91
N ILE A 8 -2.73 17.23 -14.80
CA ILE A 8 -3.66 16.21 -15.29
C ILE A 8 -3.88 15.23 -14.14
N ALA A 9 -5.13 15.08 -13.67
CA ALA A 9 -5.49 14.25 -12.53
C ALA A 9 -5.99 12.84 -12.92
N THR A 10 -6.14 12.55 -14.19
CA THR A 10 -6.52 11.24 -14.75
C THR A 10 -5.33 10.51 -15.37
N GLY A 11 -5.45 9.20 -15.55
CA GLY A 11 -4.43 8.43 -16.27
C GLY A 11 -4.16 8.98 -17.69
N MET A 12 -2.91 8.89 -18.14
CA MET A 12 -2.50 9.34 -19.46
C MET A 12 -2.77 8.24 -20.49
N GLY A 13 -3.90 8.31 -21.17
CA GLY A 13 -4.27 7.39 -22.24
C GLY A 13 -5.53 7.91 -22.93
N ASP A 14 -5.86 7.39 -24.11
CA ASP A 14 -7.09 7.76 -24.80
C ASP A 14 -8.30 7.33 -24.00
N SER A 15 -9.05 8.30 -23.49
CA SER A 15 -10.25 8.09 -22.68
C SER A 15 -11.36 9.06 -23.06
N GLY A 16 -12.60 8.78 -22.65
CA GLY A 16 -13.71 9.70 -22.90
C GLY A 16 -13.58 11.03 -22.16
N ILE A 17 -12.96 11.02 -20.96
CA ILE A 17 -12.81 12.20 -20.12
C ILE A 17 -11.39 12.23 -19.54
N GLY A 18 -10.80 13.44 -19.52
CA GLY A 18 -9.56 13.73 -18.82
C GLY A 18 -9.74 14.98 -17.96
N ILE A 19 -9.22 14.95 -16.73
CA ILE A 19 -9.41 15.99 -15.74
C ILE A 19 -8.12 16.78 -15.56
N ILE A 20 -8.23 18.12 -15.66
CA ILE A 20 -7.18 19.04 -15.22
C ILE A 20 -7.62 19.65 -13.90
N ARG A 21 -6.84 19.39 -12.86
CA ARG A 21 -7.08 19.94 -11.53
C ARG A 21 -6.19 21.13 -11.28
N ILE A 22 -6.77 22.20 -10.76
CA ILE A 22 -6.12 23.47 -10.45
C ILE A 22 -6.43 23.80 -8.99
N SER A 23 -5.43 24.08 -8.16
CA SER A 23 -5.58 24.37 -6.73
C SER A 23 -4.73 25.55 -6.33
N GLY A 24 -5.28 26.47 -5.53
CA GLY A 24 -4.59 27.62 -4.96
C GLY A 24 -5.40 28.91 -5.03
N ASP A 25 -4.81 29.97 -4.53
CA ASP A 25 -5.46 31.29 -4.32
C ASP A 25 -6.00 31.95 -5.60
N THR A 26 -5.41 31.64 -6.75
CA THR A 26 -5.81 32.19 -8.06
C THR A 26 -6.49 31.18 -8.99
N ALA A 27 -6.83 29.97 -8.48
CA ALA A 27 -7.42 28.90 -9.30
C ALA A 27 -8.71 29.34 -10.01
N LEU A 28 -9.60 30.00 -9.28
CA LEU A 28 -10.87 30.49 -9.83
C LEU A 28 -10.64 31.58 -10.88
N GLN A 29 -9.71 32.52 -10.62
CA GLN A 29 -9.39 33.63 -11.51
C GLN A 29 -8.76 33.14 -12.83
N ILE A 30 -7.87 32.16 -12.76
CA ILE A 30 -7.24 31.56 -13.96
C ILE A 30 -8.31 30.92 -14.83
N VAL A 31 -9.20 30.11 -14.24
CA VAL A 31 -10.22 29.40 -15.02
C VAL A 31 -11.29 30.36 -15.54
N ASP A 32 -11.65 31.42 -14.81
CA ASP A 32 -12.63 32.43 -15.26
C ASP A 32 -12.19 33.15 -16.53
N GLN A 33 -10.88 33.28 -16.77
CA GLN A 33 -10.34 33.91 -18.00
C GLN A 33 -10.50 33.02 -19.24
N ILE A 34 -10.61 31.71 -19.09
CA ILE A 34 -10.59 30.77 -20.22
C ILE A 34 -11.88 29.98 -20.36
N PHE A 35 -12.73 29.93 -19.35
CA PHE A 35 -13.95 29.12 -19.39
C PHE A 35 -15.19 29.98 -19.63
N GLN A 36 -15.89 29.68 -20.70
CA GLN A 36 -17.10 30.35 -21.10
C GLN A 36 -18.33 29.43 -20.90
N PRO A 37 -19.09 29.55 -19.80
CA PRO A 37 -20.29 28.77 -19.58
C PRO A 37 -21.33 28.99 -20.66
N VAL A 38 -22.08 27.93 -21.05
CA VAL A 38 -23.25 28.04 -21.95
C VAL A 38 -24.29 28.96 -21.32
N ASN A 39 -24.51 28.88 -20.01
CA ASN A 39 -25.33 29.84 -19.29
C ASN A 39 -24.56 31.13 -19.04
N LYS A 40 -24.78 32.14 -19.89
CA LYS A 40 -24.12 33.45 -19.86
C LYS A 40 -24.30 34.24 -18.55
N LYS A 41 -25.21 33.82 -17.65
CA LYS A 41 -25.37 34.43 -16.32
C LYS A 41 -24.39 33.90 -15.28
N LYS A 42 -23.72 32.78 -15.57
CA LYS A 42 -22.71 32.15 -14.70
C LYS A 42 -21.31 32.58 -15.12
N THR A 43 -20.44 32.78 -14.14
CA THR A 43 -18.98 32.87 -14.27
C THR A 43 -18.37 31.96 -13.24
N ILE A 44 -17.15 31.55 -13.41
CA ILE A 44 -16.44 30.71 -12.42
C ILE A 44 -16.39 31.42 -11.06
N LEU A 45 -16.21 32.74 -11.07
CA LEU A 45 -16.13 33.56 -9.88
C LEU A 45 -17.47 33.69 -9.10
N ASN A 46 -18.63 33.50 -9.77
CA ASN A 46 -19.93 33.60 -9.11
C ASN A 46 -20.61 32.24 -8.86
N MET A 47 -19.95 31.12 -9.18
CA MET A 47 -20.46 29.78 -8.91
C MET A 47 -20.31 29.41 -7.43
N ASP A 48 -21.32 28.72 -6.90
CA ASP A 48 -21.26 28.15 -5.56
C ASP A 48 -20.31 26.95 -5.52
N SER A 49 -19.79 26.66 -4.32
CA SER A 49 -18.94 25.49 -4.10
C SER A 49 -19.70 24.19 -4.43
N TYR A 50 -18.99 23.21 -5.00
CA TYR A 50 -19.53 21.92 -5.43
C TYR A 50 -20.63 22.04 -6.50
N THR A 51 -20.51 23.06 -7.38
CA THR A 51 -21.39 23.18 -8.56
C THR A 51 -20.59 23.09 -9.84
N ALA A 52 -21.24 22.58 -10.88
CA ALA A 52 -20.65 22.41 -12.19
C ALA A 52 -21.33 23.28 -13.24
N ALA A 53 -20.57 23.62 -14.30
CA ALA A 53 -21.06 24.30 -15.48
C ALA A 53 -20.51 23.66 -16.74
N TYR A 54 -21.37 23.42 -17.73
CA TYR A 54 -20.92 23.05 -19.08
C TYR A 54 -20.60 24.32 -19.86
N GLY A 55 -19.52 24.28 -20.62
CA GLY A 55 -19.05 25.44 -21.39
C GLY A 55 -17.92 25.11 -22.36
N LYS A 56 -17.27 26.16 -22.82
CA LYS A 56 -16.11 26.06 -23.73
C LYS A 56 -14.88 26.63 -23.05
N ILE A 57 -13.74 26.00 -23.30
CA ILE A 57 -12.43 26.55 -22.97
C ILE A 57 -11.98 27.35 -24.19
N ILE A 58 -11.90 28.68 -24.04
CA ILE A 58 -11.60 29.61 -25.11
C ILE A 58 -10.54 30.61 -24.64
N TYR A 59 -9.54 30.85 -25.45
CA TYR A 59 -8.54 31.88 -25.21
C TYR A 59 -8.08 32.52 -26.55
N GLU A 60 -8.02 33.85 -26.62
CA GLU A 60 -7.64 34.62 -27.84
C GLU A 60 -8.43 34.17 -29.09
N ASP A 61 -9.76 34.00 -28.96
CA ASP A 61 -10.68 33.53 -29.99
C ASP A 61 -10.47 32.07 -30.47
N GLU A 62 -9.53 31.34 -29.87
CA GLU A 62 -9.32 29.93 -30.14
C GLU A 62 -10.09 29.05 -29.15
N ILE A 63 -10.83 28.06 -29.66
CA ILE A 63 -11.51 27.04 -28.86
C ILE A 63 -10.52 25.90 -28.62
N TYR A 64 -10.23 25.64 -27.33
CA TYR A 64 -9.35 24.55 -26.90
C TYR A 64 -10.13 23.25 -26.70
N ASP A 65 -11.33 23.34 -26.08
CA ASP A 65 -12.22 22.21 -25.86
C ASP A 65 -13.63 22.65 -25.44
N GLU A 66 -14.58 21.70 -25.46
CA GLU A 66 -15.85 21.80 -24.74
C GLU A 66 -15.76 20.94 -23.47
N ALA A 67 -16.00 21.53 -22.29
CA ALA A 67 -15.68 20.92 -21.02
C ALA A 67 -16.74 21.20 -19.96
N VAL A 68 -16.66 20.47 -18.84
CA VAL A 68 -17.38 20.78 -17.63
C VAL A 68 -16.38 21.34 -16.61
N ALA A 69 -16.68 22.50 -16.05
CA ALA A 69 -15.92 23.05 -14.93
C ALA A 69 -16.65 22.76 -13.61
N LEU A 70 -15.97 22.13 -12.66
CA LEU A 70 -16.43 21.89 -11.30
C LEU A 70 -15.67 22.84 -10.36
N VAL A 71 -16.41 23.67 -9.62
CA VAL A 71 -15.86 24.64 -8.66
C VAL A 71 -16.00 24.12 -7.23
N MET A 72 -14.89 24.19 -6.48
CA MET A 72 -14.84 23.84 -5.05
C MET A 72 -14.10 24.93 -4.30
N ARG A 73 -14.75 25.53 -3.29
CA ARG A 73 -14.20 26.68 -2.55
C ARG A 73 -13.63 26.29 -1.20
N ALA A 74 -12.51 26.88 -0.86
CA ALA A 74 -11.89 26.76 0.44
C ALA A 74 -12.88 27.06 1.59
N PRO A 75 -12.67 26.45 2.80
CA PRO A 75 -11.67 25.45 3.14
C PRO A 75 -12.14 23.99 2.92
N LYS A 76 -13.40 23.75 2.52
CA LYS A 76 -14.00 22.42 2.39
C LYS A 76 -13.70 21.81 1.03
N THR A 77 -12.42 21.63 0.69
CA THR A 77 -11.94 21.05 -0.57
C THR A 77 -10.89 19.96 -0.28
N TYR A 78 -10.37 19.34 -1.32
CA TYR A 78 -9.33 18.31 -1.14
C TYR A 78 -8.05 18.88 -0.52
N THR A 79 -7.58 20.01 -1.02
CA THR A 79 -6.34 20.70 -0.59
C THR A 79 -6.55 21.75 0.49
N THR A 80 -7.79 21.98 0.92
CA THR A 80 -8.22 23.11 1.76
C THR A 80 -8.11 24.50 1.09
N GLU A 81 -7.70 24.55 -0.18
CA GLU A 81 -7.62 25.76 -1.01
C GLU A 81 -8.80 25.82 -1.97
N ASP A 82 -8.93 26.92 -2.75
CA ASP A 82 -9.85 26.94 -3.89
C ASP A 82 -9.38 25.95 -4.95
N VAL A 83 -10.29 25.11 -5.44
CA VAL A 83 -10.00 24.07 -6.45
C VAL A 83 -10.99 24.18 -7.59
N VAL A 84 -10.48 24.09 -8.81
CA VAL A 84 -11.30 23.91 -10.02
C VAL A 84 -10.84 22.67 -10.76
N GLU A 85 -11.79 21.84 -11.17
CA GLU A 85 -11.55 20.74 -12.10
C GLU A 85 -12.19 21.06 -13.45
N LEU A 86 -11.41 20.88 -14.51
CA LEU A 86 -11.86 20.98 -15.90
C LEU A 86 -11.93 19.56 -16.46
N ASP A 87 -13.16 19.05 -16.63
CA ASP A 87 -13.42 17.75 -17.25
C ASP A 87 -13.44 17.96 -18.78
N CYS A 88 -12.32 17.69 -19.40
CA CYS A 88 -12.06 17.84 -20.84
C CYS A 88 -12.25 16.50 -21.58
N HIS A 89 -12.21 16.52 -22.90
CA HIS A 89 -12.03 15.30 -23.68
C HIS A 89 -10.66 14.65 -23.35
N GLY A 90 -10.66 13.32 -23.16
CA GLY A 90 -9.53 12.57 -22.59
C GLY A 90 -8.36 12.32 -23.52
N GLY A 91 -8.30 12.96 -24.70
CA GLY A 91 -7.15 12.88 -25.60
C GLY A 91 -5.93 13.60 -25.01
N ILE A 92 -4.77 12.95 -24.96
CA ILE A 92 -3.54 13.48 -24.35
C ILE A 92 -3.12 14.83 -24.93
N THR A 93 -3.35 15.05 -26.23
CA THR A 93 -3.03 16.31 -26.91
C THR A 93 -3.91 17.46 -26.41
N VAL A 94 -5.21 17.21 -26.22
CA VAL A 94 -6.15 18.20 -25.70
C VAL A 94 -5.78 18.57 -24.26
N LEU A 95 -5.57 17.57 -23.41
CA LEU A 95 -5.20 17.78 -22.01
C LEU A 95 -3.90 18.58 -21.86
N LYS A 96 -2.86 18.25 -22.63
CA LYS A 96 -1.61 19.01 -22.62
C LYS A 96 -1.81 20.46 -23.05
N ARG A 97 -2.58 20.71 -24.11
CA ARG A 97 -2.86 22.08 -24.59
C ARG A 97 -3.60 22.92 -23.55
N VAL A 98 -4.60 22.33 -22.85
CA VAL A 98 -5.34 23.03 -21.81
C VAL A 98 -4.46 23.26 -20.58
N LEU A 99 -3.66 22.26 -20.17
CA LEU A 99 -2.72 22.41 -19.05
C LEU A 99 -1.68 23.52 -19.34
N ASP A 100 -1.09 23.52 -20.54
CA ASP A 100 -0.13 24.56 -20.97
C ASP A 100 -0.79 25.97 -20.95
N LEU A 101 -2.06 26.08 -21.32
CA LEU A 101 -2.82 27.31 -21.23
C LEU A 101 -2.96 27.79 -19.78
N VAL A 102 -3.37 26.89 -18.89
CA VAL A 102 -3.52 27.17 -17.46
C VAL A 102 -2.19 27.62 -16.82
N ILE A 103 -1.08 26.97 -17.21
CA ILE A 103 0.28 27.33 -16.75
C ILE A 103 0.67 28.73 -17.30
N ARG A 104 0.43 29.03 -18.56
CA ARG A 104 0.69 30.38 -19.13
C ARG A 104 -0.07 31.48 -18.42
N LEU A 105 -1.22 31.19 -17.85
CA LEU A 105 -2.05 32.14 -17.12
C LEU A 105 -1.71 32.28 -15.63
N GLY A 106 -0.65 31.62 -15.18
CA GLY A 106 -0.08 31.86 -13.85
C GLY A 106 -0.15 30.70 -12.88
N ALA A 107 -0.63 29.53 -13.29
CA ALA A 107 -0.45 28.32 -12.49
C ALA A 107 0.97 27.77 -12.70
N ARG A 108 1.47 27.02 -11.71
CA ARG A 108 2.69 26.22 -11.81
C ARG A 108 2.32 24.74 -12.02
N PRO A 109 3.11 23.94 -12.75
CA PRO A 109 2.93 22.49 -12.73
C PRO A 109 3.02 21.95 -11.30
N ALA A 110 2.11 21.08 -10.92
CA ALA A 110 2.17 20.42 -9.63
C ALA A 110 3.31 19.41 -9.59
N GLU A 111 3.96 19.30 -8.43
CA GLU A 111 4.90 18.22 -8.13
C GLU A 111 4.15 16.89 -7.87
N PRO A 112 4.83 15.72 -7.96
CA PRO A 112 4.23 14.46 -7.53
C PRO A 112 3.67 14.57 -6.11
N GLY A 113 2.44 14.09 -5.90
CA GLY A 113 1.78 14.11 -4.59
C GLY A 113 1.43 15.49 -4.01
N GLU A 114 1.61 16.59 -4.75
CA GLU A 114 1.50 17.94 -4.17
C GLU A 114 0.08 18.28 -3.68
N PHE A 115 -0.97 17.82 -4.34
CA PHE A 115 -2.33 18.05 -3.86
C PHE A 115 -2.58 17.34 -2.52
N THR A 116 -2.11 16.11 -2.36
CA THR A 116 -2.22 15.37 -1.10
C THR A 116 -1.32 15.96 -0.01
N LYS A 117 -0.12 16.43 -0.38
CA LYS A 117 0.76 17.17 0.54
C LYS A 117 0.10 18.43 1.07
N ARG A 118 -0.60 19.21 0.22
CA ARG A 118 -1.37 20.39 0.65
C ARG A 118 -2.54 20.00 1.55
N ALA A 119 -3.23 18.88 1.27
CA ALA A 119 -4.26 18.36 2.16
C ALA A 119 -3.70 17.98 3.55
N PHE A 120 -2.50 17.43 3.62
CA PHE A 120 -1.78 17.16 4.86
C PHE A 120 -1.36 18.44 5.57
N LEU A 121 -0.68 19.37 4.90
CA LEU A 121 -0.23 20.64 5.46
C LEU A 121 -1.41 21.52 5.90
N GLY A 122 -2.54 21.44 5.20
CA GLY A 122 -3.79 22.09 5.55
C GLY A 122 -4.57 21.44 6.70
N GLY A 123 -4.02 20.36 7.29
CA GLY A 123 -4.62 19.65 8.43
C GLY A 123 -5.90 18.86 8.12
N ARG A 124 -6.24 18.68 6.82
CA ARG A 124 -7.41 17.90 6.43
C ARG A 124 -7.21 16.40 6.64
N ILE A 125 -6.03 15.91 6.37
CA ILE A 125 -5.61 14.52 6.56
C ILE A 125 -4.28 14.48 7.30
N ASP A 126 -4.00 13.40 8.02
CA ASP A 126 -2.68 13.13 8.60
C ASP A 126 -1.79 12.32 7.63
N MET A 127 -0.54 12.03 8.04
CA MET A 127 0.40 11.31 7.19
C MET A 127 -0.05 9.88 6.89
N SER A 128 -0.64 9.17 7.85
CA SER A 128 -1.13 7.80 7.63
C SER A 128 -2.29 7.76 6.64
N GLN A 129 -3.17 8.75 6.69
CA GLN A 129 -4.25 8.94 5.72
C GLN A 129 -3.70 9.34 4.34
N ALA A 130 -2.67 10.19 4.28
CA ALA A 130 -2.02 10.55 3.02
C ALA A 130 -1.39 9.32 2.34
N GLU A 131 -0.63 8.51 3.07
CA GLU A 131 -0.06 7.26 2.56
C GLU A 131 -1.14 6.28 2.09
N SER A 132 -2.28 6.21 2.81
CA SER A 132 -3.40 5.34 2.43
C SER A 132 -4.08 5.74 1.11
N VAL A 133 -4.00 7.01 0.68
CA VAL A 133 -4.46 7.43 -0.66
C VAL A 133 -3.69 6.71 -1.76
N MET A 134 -2.36 6.59 -1.60
CA MET A 134 -1.52 5.87 -2.56
C MET A 134 -1.77 4.36 -2.51
N ASP A 135 -1.89 3.81 -1.31
CA ASP A 135 -2.20 2.40 -1.12
C ASP A 135 -3.53 2.02 -1.79
N LEU A 136 -4.54 2.89 -1.69
CA LEU A 136 -5.83 2.69 -2.35
C LEU A 136 -5.73 2.73 -3.89
N ILE A 137 -4.94 3.66 -4.43
CA ILE A 137 -4.73 3.78 -5.89
C ILE A 137 -4.01 2.55 -6.45
N HIS A 138 -3.04 2.03 -5.69
CA HIS A 138 -2.21 0.88 -6.10
C HIS A 138 -2.74 -0.46 -5.58
N ALA A 139 -3.93 -0.49 -4.97
CA ALA A 139 -4.51 -1.71 -4.44
C ALA A 139 -4.69 -2.75 -5.56
N LYS A 140 -4.14 -3.95 -5.33
CA LYS A 140 -4.11 -5.05 -6.30
C LYS A 140 -5.28 -6.03 -6.11
N ASN A 141 -6.01 -5.90 -4.99
CA ASN A 141 -7.15 -6.73 -4.63
C ASN A 141 -8.12 -5.97 -3.70
N ASP A 142 -9.32 -6.51 -3.53
CA ASP A 142 -10.37 -5.89 -2.72
C ASP A 142 -9.98 -5.74 -1.24
N MET A 143 -9.18 -6.67 -0.69
CA MET A 143 -8.72 -6.58 0.70
C MET A 143 -7.75 -5.42 0.89
N ALA A 144 -6.81 -5.20 -0.05
CA ALA A 144 -5.91 -4.05 -0.04
C ALA A 144 -6.69 -2.74 -0.14
N ALA A 145 -7.67 -2.67 -1.05
CA ALA A 145 -8.52 -1.49 -1.21
C ALA A 145 -9.33 -1.21 0.06
N LYS A 146 -9.93 -2.23 0.68
CA LYS A 146 -10.70 -2.11 1.92
C LYS A 146 -9.82 -1.64 3.10
N SER A 147 -8.65 -2.25 3.28
CA SER A 147 -7.69 -1.85 4.32
C SER A 147 -7.25 -0.40 4.16
N SER A 148 -6.92 0.01 2.94
CA SER A 148 -6.56 1.41 2.64
C SER A 148 -7.71 2.38 2.91
N LEU A 149 -8.96 2.00 2.64
CA LEU A 149 -10.14 2.82 2.97
C LEU A 149 -10.35 2.98 4.48
N LEU A 150 -10.10 1.96 5.29
CA LEU A 150 -10.18 2.05 6.75
C LEU A 150 -9.13 3.02 7.29
N GLN A 151 -7.89 2.94 6.80
CA GLN A 151 -6.84 3.91 7.16
C GLN A 151 -7.20 5.33 6.70
N LEU A 152 -7.73 5.50 5.47
CA LEU A 152 -8.16 6.80 4.96
C LEU A 152 -9.30 7.41 5.79
N ARG A 153 -10.17 6.60 6.37
CA ARG A 153 -11.20 7.06 7.33
C ARG A 153 -10.64 7.53 8.66
N GLY A 154 -9.37 7.25 8.95
CA GLY A 154 -8.66 7.71 10.13
C GLY A 154 -8.72 6.76 11.32
N GLU A 155 -9.03 5.48 11.13
CA GLU A 155 -9.06 4.51 12.23
C GLU A 155 -7.69 4.36 12.90
N LEU A 156 -6.60 4.30 12.11
CA LEU A 156 -5.24 4.29 12.64
C LEU A 156 -4.95 5.58 13.40
N LYS A 157 -5.30 6.74 12.84
CA LYS A 157 -5.15 8.04 13.50
C LYS A 157 -5.81 8.05 14.87
N THR A 158 -7.06 7.61 14.96
CA THR A 158 -7.82 7.57 16.21
C THR A 158 -7.09 6.72 17.25
N THR A 159 -6.71 5.49 16.91
CA THR A 159 -5.99 4.58 17.82
C THR A 159 -4.66 5.17 18.28
N ILE A 160 -3.88 5.78 17.37
CA ILE A 160 -2.60 6.41 17.71
C ILE A 160 -2.81 7.64 18.61
N THR A 161 -3.84 8.45 18.33
CA THR A 161 -4.17 9.64 19.15
C THR A 161 -4.57 9.23 20.56
N ASP A 162 -5.42 8.21 20.74
CA ASP A 162 -5.84 7.70 22.06
C ASP A 162 -4.64 7.21 22.89
N LEU A 163 -3.70 6.49 22.25
CA LEU A 163 -2.47 6.07 22.92
C LEU A 163 -1.61 7.28 23.32
N ARG A 164 -1.47 8.27 22.45
CA ARG A 164 -0.70 9.50 22.74
C ARG A 164 -1.33 10.34 23.84
N ASP A 165 -2.64 10.50 23.84
CA ASP A 165 -3.35 11.23 24.89
C ASP A 165 -3.16 10.56 26.27
N THR A 166 -3.16 9.22 26.28
CA THR A 166 -2.86 8.44 27.50
C THR A 166 -1.42 8.67 27.98
N LEU A 167 -0.43 8.66 27.07
CA LEU A 167 0.96 8.96 27.40
C LEU A 167 1.12 10.38 27.93
N LEU A 168 0.57 11.35 27.21
CA LEU A 168 0.68 12.77 27.56
C LEU A 168 0.08 13.05 28.95
N TYR A 169 -1.08 12.44 29.26
CA TYR A 169 -1.69 12.55 30.58
C TYR A 169 -0.75 12.06 31.68
N ASN A 170 -0.11 10.88 31.52
CA ASN A 170 0.79 10.30 32.51
C ASN A 170 2.08 11.12 32.66
N ILE A 171 2.65 11.58 31.54
CA ILE A 171 3.84 12.47 31.54
C ILE A 171 3.51 13.76 32.29
N ALA A 172 2.42 14.43 31.95
CA ALA A 172 2.02 15.68 32.59
C ALA A 172 1.72 15.47 34.11
N TYR A 173 1.15 14.32 34.47
CA TYR A 173 0.91 14.01 35.87
C TYR A 173 2.21 13.84 36.66
N ILE A 174 3.22 13.11 36.11
CA ILE A 174 4.54 12.94 36.73
C ILE A 174 5.22 14.31 36.90
N GLU A 175 5.26 15.12 35.84
CA GLU A 175 5.88 16.45 35.88
C GLU A 175 5.20 17.35 36.92
N SER A 176 3.86 17.34 36.98
CA SER A 176 3.13 18.13 37.98
C SER A 176 3.41 17.67 39.40
N ALA A 177 3.56 16.36 39.63
CA ALA A 177 3.84 15.81 40.95
C ALA A 177 5.31 16.06 41.41
N LEU A 178 6.24 16.12 40.45
CA LEU A 178 7.63 16.49 40.75
C LEU A 178 7.75 17.99 41.07
N ASP A 179 6.99 18.84 40.39
CA ASP A 179 6.99 20.31 40.61
C ASP A 179 6.23 20.73 41.86
N ASP A 180 5.11 20.06 42.19
CA ASP A 180 4.22 20.41 43.31
C ASP A 180 3.79 19.14 44.11
N PRO A 181 4.71 18.54 44.87
CA PRO A 181 4.44 17.31 45.59
C PRO A 181 3.46 17.46 46.75
N GLU A 182 3.14 18.70 47.16
CA GLU A 182 2.14 18.95 48.21
C GLU A 182 0.70 18.75 47.71
N ASN A 183 0.46 19.00 46.41
CA ASN A 183 -0.87 18.90 45.78
C ASN A 183 -1.05 17.66 44.89
N TYR A 184 0.04 17.06 44.43
CA TYR A 184 0.03 15.85 43.57
C TYR A 184 0.83 14.73 44.26
N SER A 185 0.19 13.59 44.54
CA SER A 185 0.85 12.42 45.17
C SER A 185 1.16 11.37 44.11
N LEU A 186 2.38 10.84 44.15
CA LEU A 186 2.81 9.68 43.38
C LEU A 186 2.59 8.34 44.16
N ASP A 187 1.89 8.36 45.29
CA ASP A 187 1.55 7.16 46.04
C ASP A 187 0.72 6.20 45.15
N ASN A 188 1.18 4.96 45.01
CA ASN A 188 0.62 3.93 44.13
C ASN A 188 0.60 4.28 42.63
N PHE A 189 1.17 5.41 42.21
CA PHE A 189 1.23 5.80 40.78
C PHE A 189 2.03 4.80 39.93
N PRO A 190 3.18 4.26 40.35
CA PRO A 190 3.90 3.25 39.59
C PRO A 190 3.04 2.03 39.25
N GLN A 191 2.20 1.55 40.16
CA GLN A 191 1.29 0.43 39.87
C GLN A 191 0.19 0.81 38.87
N GLN A 192 -0.38 2.02 38.98
CA GLN A 192 -1.38 2.51 38.03
C GLN A 192 -0.78 2.71 36.65
N LEU A 193 0.44 3.23 36.60
CA LEU A 193 1.18 3.39 35.32
C LEU A 193 1.49 2.03 34.69
N HIS A 194 1.91 1.05 35.52
CA HIS A 194 2.15 -0.32 35.08
C HIS A 194 0.92 -0.90 34.36
N ASP A 195 -0.25 -0.86 35.02
CA ASP A 195 -1.50 -1.37 34.46
C ASP A 195 -1.88 -0.60 33.14
N THR A 196 -1.62 0.69 33.10
CA THR A 196 -1.88 1.53 31.93
C THR A 196 -0.97 1.13 30.75
N VAL A 197 0.33 0.98 31.03
CA VAL A 197 1.32 0.60 30.02
C VAL A 197 1.06 -0.82 29.49
N ASP A 198 0.66 -1.76 30.34
CA ASP A 198 0.26 -3.11 29.94
C ASP A 198 -0.91 -3.07 28.95
N ASN A 199 -1.94 -2.26 29.22
CA ASN A 199 -3.07 -2.09 28.30
C ASN A 199 -2.64 -1.46 26.97
N MET A 200 -1.72 -0.51 26.99
CA MET A 200 -1.15 0.08 25.78
C MET A 200 -0.36 -0.95 24.97
N LEU A 201 0.44 -1.79 25.64
CA LEU A 201 1.19 -2.87 25.01
C LEU A 201 0.28 -3.90 24.34
N ILE A 202 -0.89 -4.22 24.91
CA ILE A 202 -1.89 -5.07 24.24
C ILE A 202 -2.30 -4.46 22.90
N THR A 203 -2.63 -3.17 22.86
CA THR A 203 -3.02 -2.46 21.63
C THR A 203 -1.88 -2.41 20.61
N VAL A 204 -0.66 -2.05 21.04
CA VAL A 204 0.52 -1.97 20.17
C VAL A 204 0.88 -3.34 19.60
N ASN A 205 0.85 -4.40 20.43
CA ASN A 205 1.12 -5.76 19.99
C ASN A 205 0.03 -6.27 19.03
N HIS A 206 -1.23 -5.91 19.22
CA HIS A 206 -2.29 -6.22 18.29
C HIS A 206 -2.02 -5.59 16.93
N LEU A 207 -1.73 -4.29 16.86
CA LEU A 207 -1.35 -3.60 15.62
C LEU A 207 -0.13 -4.24 14.94
N LEU A 208 0.90 -4.59 15.71
CA LEU A 208 2.08 -5.28 15.18
C LEU A 208 1.75 -6.67 14.63
N SER A 209 0.84 -7.42 15.26
CA SER A 209 0.43 -8.75 14.81
C SER A 209 -0.27 -8.71 13.44
N THR A 210 -0.97 -7.61 13.13
CA THR A 210 -1.63 -7.42 11.83
C THR A 210 -0.65 -7.07 10.70
N SER A 211 0.58 -6.68 11.02
CA SER A 211 1.52 -6.12 10.04
C SER A 211 2.02 -7.12 9.00
N GLU A 212 2.18 -8.39 9.36
CA GLU A 212 2.62 -9.41 8.39
C GLU A 212 1.50 -9.70 7.37
N ASN A 213 0.27 -9.84 7.84
CA ASN A 213 -0.90 -9.97 6.97
C ASN A 213 -1.10 -8.71 6.12
N GLY A 214 -0.90 -7.52 6.71
CA GLY A 214 -0.97 -6.24 6.01
C GLY A 214 0.02 -6.15 4.84
N ARG A 215 1.27 -6.60 5.03
CA ARG A 215 2.26 -6.68 3.96
C ARG A 215 1.79 -7.61 2.83
N ILE A 216 1.34 -8.80 3.18
CA ILE A 216 0.86 -9.80 2.20
C ILE A 216 -0.37 -9.29 1.44
N ILE A 217 -1.29 -8.61 2.12
CA ILE A 217 -2.48 -8.00 1.50
C ILE A 217 -2.08 -6.93 0.50
N LYS A 218 -1.14 -6.04 0.85
CA LYS A 218 -0.69 -4.92 0.01
C LYS A 218 0.18 -5.36 -1.17
N GLU A 219 1.23 -6.14 -0.91
CA GLU A 219 2.26 -6.50 -1.89
C GLU A 219 1.93 -7.78 -2.65
N GLY A 220 1.12 -8.64 -2.05
CA GLY A 220 0.90 -10.00 -2.49
C GLY A 220 1.95 -10.95 -1.90
N ILE A 221 1.72 -12.25 -2.09
CA ILE A 221 2.66 -13.31 -1.71
C ILE A 221 3.73 -13.42 -2.80
N ARG A 222 4.96 -13.04 -2.48
CA ARG A 222 6.09 -13.16 -3.41
C ARG A 222 6.37 -14.62 -3.70
N THR A 223 6.01 -15.05 -4.91
CA THR A 223 5.94 -16.46 -5.29
C THR A 223 6.92 -16.78 -6.41
N VAL A 224 7.66 -17.86 -6.25
CA VAL A 224 8.57 -18.40 -7.28
C VAL A 224 8.07 -19.76 -7.73
N ILE A 225 8.03 -19.97 -9.06
CA ILE A 225 7.66 -21.27 -9.66
C ILE A 225 8.93 -22.00 -10.07
N VAL A 226 9.17 -23.16 -9.49
CA VAL A 226 10.32 -24.02 -9.79
C VAL A 226 9.89 -25.42 -10.23
N GLY A 227 10.74 -26.12 -10.96
CA GLY A 227 10.50 -27.50 -11.42
C GLY A 227 11.32 -27.81 -12.66
N ARG A 228 11.44 -29.09 -12.98
CA ARG A 228 12.17 -29.57 -14.17
C ARG A 228 11.67 -28.93 -15.48
N PRO A 229 12.47 -28.96 -16.55
CA PRO A 229 11.95 -28.73 -17.91
C PRO A 229 10.77 -29.68 -18.18
N ASN A 230 9.75 -29.17 -18.85
CA ASN A 230 8.53 -29.93 -19.22
C ASN A 230 7.66 -30.47 -18.06
N ALA A 231 7.92 -30.07 -16.80
CA ALA A 231 7.00 -30.35 -15.67
C ALA A 231 5.66 -29.62 -15.79
N GLY A 232 5.56 -28.62 -16.68
CA GLY A 232 4.36 -27.86 -16.93
C GLY A 232 4.30 -26.52 -16.18
N LYS A 233 5.45 -25.91 -15.87
CA LYS A 233 5.52 -24.59 -15.20
C LYS A 233 4.72 -23.51 -15.93
N SER A 234 4.95 -23.33 -17.24
CA SER A 234 4.20 -22.37 -18.07
C SER A 234 2.71 -22.68 -18.15
N SER A 235 2.35 -23.99 -18.15
CA SER A 235 0.94 -24.41 -18.14
C SER A 235 0.26 -24.08 -16.81
N VAL A 236 0.97 -24.29 -15.69
CA VAL A 236 0.48 -23.92 -14.35
C VAL A 236 0.35 -22.40 -14.25
N LEU A 237 1.34 -21.63 -14.71
CA LEU A 237 1.26 -20.17 -14.75
C LEU A 237 0.04 -19.71 -15.57
N ASN A 238 -0.15 -20.25 -16.77
CA ASN A 238 -1.30 -19.94 -17.62
C ASN A 238 -2.64 -20.35 -16.98
N MET A 239 -2.69 -21.49 -16.26
CA MET A 239 -3.89 -21.89 -15.50
C MET A 239 -4.20 -20.88 -14.38
N LEU A 240 -3.17 -20.37 -13.71
CA LEU A 240 -3.32 -19.36 -12.65
C LEU A 240 -3.70 -17.99 -13.22
N LEU A 241 -3.18 -17.62 -14.39
CA LEU A 241 -3.50 -16.36 -15.10
C LEU A 241 -4.86 -16.39 -15.82
N GLY A 242 -5.44 -17.59 -16.04
CA GLY A 242 -6.69 -17.78 -16.79
C GLY A 242 -7.88 -17.07 -16.16
N GLU A 243 -8.47 -16.11 -16.86
CA GLU A 243 -9.69 -15.31 -16.65
C GLU A 243 -9.59 -14.07 -15.77
N GLU A 244 -8.72 -13.98 -14.79
CA GLU A 244 -8.55 -12.78 -13.97
C GLU A 244 -7.11 -12.24 -14.07
N ARG A 245 -6.71 -11.76 -15.26
CA ARG A 245 -5.60 -10.80 -15.29
C ARG A 245 -6.02 -9.61 -14.44
N ALA A 246 -5.36 -9.42 -13.29
CA ALA A 246 -5.41 -8.13 -12.62
C ALA A 246 -5.14 -7.07 -13.70
N ILE A 247 -6.01 -6.07 -13.81
CA ILE A 247 -5.84 -4.97 -14.77
C ILE A 247 -4.55 -4.25 -14.32
N VAL A 248 -3.43 -4.69 -14.88
CA VAL A 248 -2.16 -3.98 -14.71
C VAL A 248 -2.29 -2.71 -15.53
N THR A 249 -2.63 -1.61 -14.90
CA THR A 249 -2.39 -0.30 -15.48
C THR A 249 -0.88 -0.15 -15.58
N GLU A 250 -0.35 -0.17 -16.80
CA GLU A 250 1.03 0.19 -17.07
C GLU A 250 1.26 1.62 -16.57
N VAL A 251 1.77 1.76 -15.36
CA VAL A 251 2.33 3.03 -14.90
C VAL A 251 3.67 3.17 -15.59
N ALA A 252 3.72 4.00 -16.62
CA ALA A 252 4.93 4.30 -17.35
C ALA A 252 5.99 4.85 -16.38
N GLY A 253 6.99 4.04 -16.06
CA GLY A 253 8.14 4.47 -15.25
C GLY A 253 8.74 3.44 -14.29
N THR A 254 8.11 2.28 -14.03
CA THR A 254 8.60 1.33 -13.02
C THR A 254 9.16 0.02 -13.58
N THR A 255 9.30 -0.12 -14.89
CA THR A 255 9.78 -1.36 -15.52
C THR A 255 11.21 -1.23 -16.04
N ARG A 256 12.16 -1.58 -15.20
CA ARG A 256 13.46 -2.14 -15.65
C ARG A 256 13.93 -3.10 -14.56
N ASP A 257 13.77 -4.41 -14.79
CA ASP A 257 14.70 -5.49 -14.47
C ASP A 257 14.08 -6.83 -14.02
N THR A 258 12.79 -6.95 -13.66
CA THR A 258 12.16 -8.27 -13.42
C THR A 258 10.75 -8.29 -13.99
N LEU A 259 10.44 -9.30 -14.83
CA LEU A 259 9.07 -9.56 -15.27
C LEU A 259 8.31 -10.18 -14.09
N GLU A 260 7.57 -9.35 -13.37
CA GLU A 260 6.65 -9.78 -12.30
C GLU A 260 5.24 -9.90 -12.88
N GLU A 261 4.58 -11.02 -12.62
CA GLU A 261 3.18 -11.23 -12.99
C GLU A 261 2.30 -11.36 -11.75
N LEU A 262 1.22 -10.60 -11.72
CA LEU A 262 0.24 -10.62 -10.62
C LEU A 262 -0.89 -11.58 -10.97
N VAL A 263 -1.10 -12.57 -10.11
CA VAL A 263 -2.18 -13.54 -10.19
C VAL A 263 -3.08 -13.37 -8.98
N ASN A 264 -4.38 -13.20 -9.21
CA ASN A 264 -5.36 -13.19 -8.14
C ASN A 264 -6.06 -14.55 -8.06
N ILE A 265 -6.02 -15.18 -6.89
CA ILE A 265 -6.74 -16.44 -6.62
C ILE A 265 -7.74 -16.13 -5.51
N ASP A 266 -8.99 -15.82 -5.88
CA ASP A 266 -10.12 -15.53 -4.98
C ASP A 266 -9.76 -14.53 -3.86
N GLY A 267 -9.14 -13.40 -4.26
CA GLY A 267 -8.75 -12.32 -3.35
C GLY A 267 -7.34 -12.43 -2.76
N ILE A 268 -6.64 -13.55 -2.94
CA ILE A 268 -5.23 -13.71 -2.59
C ILE A 268 -4.37 -13.39 -3.80
N THR A 269 -3.55 -12.36 -3.69
CA THR A 269 -2.62 -11.97 -4.76
C THR A 269 -1.30 -12.72 -4.63
N LEU A 270 -0.92 -13.47 -5.68
CA LEU A 270 0.43 -14.01 -5.85
C LEU A 270 1.22 -13.04 -6.75
N ASN A 271 2.38 -12.57 -6.28
CA ASN A 271 3.34 -11.83 -7.09
C ASN A 271 4.39 -12.83 -7.60
N ILE A 272 4.24 -13.27 -8.85
CA ILE A 272 5.12 -14.30 -9.45
C ILE A 272 6.34 -13.60 -10.02
N VAL A 273 7.50 -13.92 -9.43
CA VAL A 273 8.80 -13.33 -9.76
C VAL A 273 9.54 -14.23 -10.74
N ASP A 274 10.28 -13.63 -11.68
CA ASP A 274 11.15 -14.31 -12.65
C ASP A 274 10.42 -15.18 -13.69
N THR A 275 9.37 -14.59 -14.30
CA THR A 275 8.61 -15.27 -15.38
C THR A 275 9.42 -15.47 -16.67
N ALA A 276 10.52 -14.73 -16.86
CA ALA A 276 11.40 -14.89 -18.04
C ALA A 276 11.98 -16.31 -18.16
N GLY A 277 12.29 -16.95 -17.03
CA GLY A 277 12.75 -18.34 -17.02
C GLY A 277 11.65 -19.39 -17.25
N ILE A 278 10.37 -18.97 -17.25
CA ILE A 278 9.22 -19.86 -17.45
C ILE A 278 8.85 -19.95 -18.95
N HIS A 279 9.13 -18.90 -19.73
CA HIS A 279 8.80 -18.80 -21.15
C HIS A 279 9.89 -19.37 -22.08
N ASP A 280 11.17 -19.37 -21.67
CA ASP A 280 12.27 -19.93 -22.46
C ASP A 280 12.44 -21.42 -22.16
N THR A 281 12.18 -22.27 -23.14
CA THR A 281 12.08 -23.72 -23.06
C THR A 281 13.42 -24.45 -23.03
N GLU A 282 14.57 -23.80 -22.97
CA GLU A 282 15.88 -24.46 -22.91
C GLU A 282 16.77 -23.87 -21.82
N ASP A 283 17.08 -24.69 -20.80
CA ASP A 283 18.22 -24.61 -19.87
C ASP A 283 18.18 -23.53 -18.75
N ILE A 284 17.26 -23.66 -17.78
CA ILE A 284 17.33 -22.90 -16.52
C ILE A 284 18.45 -23.42 -15.60
N VAL A 285 18.77 -24.72 -15.65
CA VAL A 285 19.81 -25.32 -14.79
C VAL A 285 21.23 -25.01 -15.29
N GLU A 286 21.42 -24.70 -16.57
CA GLU A 286 22.76 -24.45 -17.14
C GLU A 286 23.09 -22.97 -17.37
N LYS A 287 22.14 -22.04 -17.50
CA LYS A 287 22.39 -20.64 -17.86
C LYS A 287 22.15 -19.59 -16.79
N ILE A 288 21.38 -19.88 -15.73
CA ILE A 288 21.27 -18.97 -14.60
C ILE A 288 22.37 -19.36 -13.64
N GLY A 289 23.42 -18.52 -13.55
CA GLY A 289 24.44 -18.71 -12.53
C GLY A 289 23.74 -18.93 -11.18
N VAL A 290 24.06 -20.03 -10.53
CA VAL A 290 23.54 -20.55 -9.25
C VAL A 290 23.19 -19.43 -8.24
N THR A 291 23.89 -18.31 -8.32
CA THR A 291 23.74 -17.15 -7.44
C THR A 291 22.42 -16.38 -7.63
N LYS A 292 21.94 -16.14 -8.86
CA LYS A 292 20.71 -15.35 -9.10
C LYS A 292 19.45 -16.16 -8.78
N ALA A 293 19.43 -17.45 -9.14
CA ALA A 293 18.33 -18.35 -8.77
C ALA A 293 18.23 -18.55 -7.26
N MET A 294 19.38 -18.65 -6.56
CA MET A 294 19.40 -18.76 -5.10
C MET A 294 18.93 -17.46 -4.42
N THR A 295 19.27 -16.29 -4.95
CA THR A 295 18.79 -15.01 -4.40
C THR A 295 17.27 -14.88 -4.54
N THR A 296 16.72 -15.23 -5.71
CA THR A 296 15.26 -15.18 -5.95
C THR A 296 14.50 -16.14 -5.04
N ILE A 297 15.03 -17.37 -4.85
CA ILE A 297 14.47 -18.35 -3.89
C ILE A 297 14.62 -17.87 -2.45
N SER A 298 15.71 -17.14 -2.09
CA SER A 298 15.91 -16.65 -0.73
C SER A 298 14.88 -15.62 -0.31
N ASP A 299 14.45 -14.79 -1.24
CA ASP A 299 13.55 -13.66 -1.01
C ASP A 299 12.06 -13.99 -1.22
N ALA A 300 11.75 -15.24 -1.63
CA ALA A 300 10.40 -15.71 -1.85
C ALA A 300 9.65 -16.00 -0.54
N ASP A 301 8.40 -15.54 -0.45
CA ASP A 301 7.47 -15.93 0.62
C ASP A 301 6.92 -17.33 0.42
N LEU A 302 6.80 -17.76 -0.84
CA LEU A 302 6.23 -19.02 -1.27
C LEU A 302 6.98 -19.58 -2.47
N ILE A 303 7.18 -20.89 -2.48
CA ILE A 303 7.70 -21.61 -3.64
C ILE A 303 6.64 -22.60 -4.11
N LEU A 304 6.25 -22.51 -5.37
CA LEU A 304 5.45 -23.52 -6.05
C LEU A 304 6.39 -24.47 -6.79
N TYR A 305 6.61 -25.65 -6.21
CA TYR A 305 7.43 -26.70 -6.83
C TYR A 305 6.55 -27.59 -7.71
N ILE A 306 6.77 -27.52 -9.03
CA ILE A 306 5.99 -28.27 -10.02
C ILE A 306 6.69 -29.57 -10.36
N VAL A 307 5.98 -30.67 -10.15
CA VAL A 307 6.47 -32.04 -10.44
C VAL A 307 5.57 -32.67 -11.51
N ASP A 308 6.18 -33.30 -12.51
CA ASP A 308 5.45 -34.11 -13.49
C ASP A 308 5.00 -35.42 -12.85
N GLY A 309 3.71 -35.58 -12.62
CA GLY A 309 3.12 -36.75 -11.97
C GLY A 309 3.24 -38.05 -12.80
N THR A 310 3.49 -37.95 -14.09
CA THR A 310 3.56 -39.11 -15.01
C THR A 310 4.93 -39.77 -15.04
N CYS A 311 5.94 -39.22 -14.37
CA CYS A 311 7.30 -39.69 -14.36
C CYS A 311 7.81 -39.96 -12.94
N ALA A 312 8.75 -40.90 -12.80
CA ALA A 312 9.48 -41.04 -11.55
C ALA A 312 10.41 -39.86 -11.28
N LEU A 313 10.70 -39.59 -10.00
CA LEU A 313 11.69 -38.60 -9.60
C LEU A 313 13.07 -38.97 -10.14
N ASN A 314 13.83 -37.94 -10.55
CA ASN A 314 15.20 -38.09 -11.03
C ASN A 314 16.17 -37.19 -10.23
N ASP A 315 17.47 -37.24 -10.59
CA ASP A 315 18.51 -36.46 -9.89
C ASP A 315 18.25 -34.94 -9.87
N ASP A 316 17.62 -34.39 -10.91
CA ASP A 316 17.30 -32.98 -10.97
C ASP A 316 16.20 -32.62 -9.97
N ASP A 317 15.18 -33.49 -9.80
CA ASP A 317 14.17 -33.30 -8.76
C ASP A 317 14.80 -33.27 -7.36
N TYR A 318 15.72 -34.17 -7.09
CA TYR A 318 16.43 -34.23 -5.80
C TYR A 318 17.30 -33.00 -5.57
N ARG A 319 18.01 -32.50 -6.59
CA ARG A 319 18.78 -31.25 -6.50
C ARG A 319 17.88 -30.01 -6.22
N ILE A 320 16.73 -29.96 -6.89
CA ILE A 320 15.74 -28.88 -6.63
C ILE A 320 15.25 -29.00 -5.19
N MET A 321 14.83 -30.15 -4.71
CA MET A 321 14.36 -30.36 -3.34
C MET A 321 15.43 -29.97 -2.30
N ASP A 322 16.70 -30.31 -2.55
CA ASP A 322 17.80 -29.93 -1.66
C ASP A 322 17.98 -28.39 -1.58
N ALA A 323 17.75 -27.64 -2.68
CA ALA A 323 17.82 -26.19 -2.72
C ALA A 323 16.62 -25.49 -2.02
N LEU A 324 15.52 -26.22 -1.83
CA LEU A 324 14.28 -25.69 -1.24
C LEU A 324 14.19 -25.91 0.28
N HIS A 325 15.18 -26.50 0.90
CA HIS A 325 15.18 -26.76 2.34
C HIS A 325 15.00 -25.48 3.17
N GLY A 326 14.12 -25.55 4.18
CA GLY A 326 13.85 -24.43 5.08
C GLY A 326 12.98 -23.31 4.49
N LYS A 327 12.40 -23.52 3.30
CA LYS A 327 11.49 -22.58 2.64
C LYS A 327 10.03 -23.03 2.76
N LYS A 328 9.08 -22.08 2.66
CA LYS A 328 7.65 -22.41 2.54
C LYS A 328 7.38 -22.92 1.12
N VAL A 329 7.12 -24.22 0.99
CA VAL A 329 6.93 -24.87 -0.30
C VAL A 329 5.56 -25.52 -0.40
N ILE A 330 4.90 -25.35 -1.55
CA ILE A 330 3.77 -26.17 -1.99
C ILE A 330 4.24 -26.97 -3.20
N THR A 331 4.16 -28.29 -3.12
CA THR A 331 4.45 -29.17 -4.25
C THR A 331 3.19 -29.45 -5.04
N LEU A 332 3.17 -29.04 -6.31
CA LEU A 332 2.09 -29.26 -7.25
C LEU A 332 2.44 -30.44 -8.17
N ILE A 333 1.82 -31.60 -7.93
CA ILE A 333 1.93 -32.75 -8.83
C ILE A 333 0.98 -32.52 -10.00
N ASN A 334 1.58 -32.12 -11.12
CA ASN A 334 0.83 -31.74 -12.33
C ASN A 334 0.53 -33.01 -13.19
N LYS A 335 -0.40 -32.88 -14.12
CA LYS A 335 -0.88 -33.91 -15.05
C LYS A 335 -1.66 -35.02 -14.36
N ASN A 336 -2.47 -34.70 -13.35
CA ASN A 336 -3.32 -35.68 -12.66
C ASN A 336 -4.46 -36.21 -13.55
N ASP A 337 -4.66 -35.65 -14.74
CA ASP A 337 -5.50 -36.17 -15.81
C ASP A 337 -4.93 -37.42 -16.46
N GLN A 338 -3.69 -37.81 -16.13
CA GLN A 338 -2.99 -38.97 -16.62
C GLN A 338 -2.66 -39.95 -15.47
N ASN A 339 -2.06 -41.07 -15.80
CA ASN A 339 -1.67 -42.04 -14.79
C ASN A 339 -0.46 -41.54 -14.00
N LEU A 340 -0.64 -41.36 -12.69
CA LEU A 340 0.41 -40.85 -11.80
C LEU A 340 1.36 -42.00 -11.41
N VAL A 341 2.68 -41.76 -11.58
CA VAL A 341 3.77 -42.68 -11.28
C VAL A 341 4.71 -42.15 -10.20
N VAL A 342 4.65 -40.83 -9.95
CA VAL A 342 5.56 -40.11 -9.02
C VAL A 342 5.47 -40.68 -7.60
N ASP A 343 6.64 -40.83 -6.94
CA ASP A 343 6.74 -41.25 -5.54
C ASP A 343 6.52 -40.04 -4.59
N LYS A 344 5.30 -39.89 -4.07
CA LYS A 344 4.92 -38.82 -3.11
C LYS A 344 5.65 -38.95 -1.78
N LEU A 345 5.93 -40.18 -1.32
CA LEU A 345 6.67 -40.42 -0.07
C LEU A 345 8.14 -40.00 -0.24
N GLY A 346 8.72 -40.22 -1.41
CA GLY A 346 10.06 -39.70 -1.73
C GLY A 346 10.14 -38.19 -1.63
N ILE A 347 9.11 -37.45 -2.05
CA ILE A 347 9.06 -35.98 -1.92
C ILE A 347 8.97 -35.58 -0.45
N THR A 348 7.97 -36.08 0.29
CA THR A 348 7.74 -35.66 1.70
C THR A 348 8.85 -36.08 2.65
N SER A 349 9.62 -37.11 2.33
CA SER A 349 10.79 -37.54 3.10
C SER A 349 11.98 -36.58 2.98
N LYS A 350 12.06 -35.87 1.87
CA LYS A 350 13.14 -34.95 1.52
C LYS A 350 12.80 -33.47 1.76
N LEU A 351 11.54 -33.10 1.60
CA LEU A 351 11.09 -31.70 1.62
C LEU A 351 9.88 -31.54 2.52
N GLU A 352 9.96 -30.62 3.46
CA GLU A 352 8.80 -30.20 4.24
C GLU A 352 7.86 -29.39 3.33
N THR A 353 6.80 -30.03 2.83
CA THR A 353 5.90 -29.46 1.83
C THR A 353 4.49 -29.99 1.97
N LYS A 354 3.51 -29.19 1.53
CA LYS A 354 2.15 -29.65 1.26
C LYS A 354 2.05 -30.08 -0.20
N ILE A 355 1.47 -31.24 -0.46
CA ILE A 355 1.31 -31.79 -1.81
C ILE A 355 -0.13 -31.57 -2.29
N LEU A 356 -0.28 -31.01 -3.48
CA LEU A 356 -1.53 -30.94 -4.23
C LEU A 356 -1.39 -31.61 -5.59
N GLU A 357 -2.41 -32.35 -6.00
CA GLU A 357 -2.52 -32.93 -7.33
C GLU A 357 -3.37 -32.01 -8.21
N ILE A 358 -2.79 -31.61 -9.34
CA ILE A 358 -3.43 -30.67 -10.26
C ILE A 358 -3.38 -31.15 -11.70
N SER A 359 -4.28 -30.67 -12.54
CA SER A 359 -4.12 -30.70 -13.99
C SER A 359 -4.17 -29.25 -14.52
N ALA A 360 -3.01 -28.75 -14.89
CA ALA A 360 -2.93 -27.44 -15.52
C ALA A 360 -3.67 -27.37 -16.86
N LYS A 361 -3.84 -28.52 -17.53
CA LYS A 361 -4.58 -28.64 -18.78
C LYS A 361 -6.09 -28.54 -18.59
N GLU A 362 -6.61 -29.17 -17.54
CA GLU A 362 -8.05 -29.23 -17.24
C GLU A 362 -8.50 -28.17 -16.22
N GLY A 363 -7.53 -27.42 -15.65
CA GLY A 363 -7.81 -26.37 -14.64
C GLY A 363 -8.20 -26.92 -13.27
N THR A 364 -7.95 -28.21 -12.98
CA THR A 364 -8.29 -28.80 -11.69
C THR A 364 -7.24 -28.52 -10.62
N GLY A 365 -7.67 -28.37 -9.35
CA GLY A 365 -6.79 -28.13 -8.20
C GLY A 365 -6.67 -26.66 -7.78
N LYS A 366 -7.32 -25.71 -8.47
CA LYS A 366 -7.24 -24.28 -8.16
C LYS A 366 -7.89 -23.95 -6.81
N GLU A 367 -9.08 -24.48 -6.52
CA GLU A 367 -9.78 -24.28 -5.24
C GLU A 367 -8.95 -24.83 -4.05
N GLN A 368 -8.38 -26.01 -4.20
CA GLN A 368 -7.54 -26.62 -3.16
C GLN A 368 -6.26 -25.80 -2.92
N LEU A 369 -5.69 -25.22 -3.98
CA LEU A 369 -4.55 -24.30 -3.85
C LEU A 369 -4.94 -23.04 -3.09
N HIS A 370 -6.10 -22.44 -3.39
CA HIS A 370 -6.64 -21.29 -2.66
C HIS A 370 -6.79 -21.60 -1.17
N ASP A 371 -7.47 -22.70 -0.82
CA ASP A 371 -7.70 -23.07 0.57
C ASP A 371 -6.37 -23.31 1.32
N LEU A 372 -5.39 -23.90 0.62
CA LEU A 372 -4.07 -24.12 1.18
C LEU A 372 -3.32 -22.80 1.42
N LEU A 373 -3.34 -21.88 0.46
CA LEU A 373 -2.75 -20.56 0.60
C LEU A 373 -3.38 -19.81 1.76
N LYS A 374 -4.71 -19.83 1.86
CA LYS A 374 -5.45 -19.24 2.96
C LYS A 374 -5.00 -19.79 4.32
N SER A 375 -4.86 -21.10 4.43
CA SER A 375 -4.42 -21.74 5.69
C SER A 375 -2.95 -21.48 6.04
N MET A 376 -2.08 -21.23 5.05
CA MET A 376 -0.65 -21.02 5.26
C MET A 376 -0.28 -19.58 5.59
N PHE A 377 -1.00 -18.61 5.04
CA PHE A 377 -0.64 -17.21 5.12
C PHE A 377 -1.64 -16.37 5.94
N PHE A 378 -2.84 -16.87 6.14
CA PHE A 378 -3.88 -16.13 6.85
C PHE A 378 -4.46 -17.05 7.95
N ASN A 379 -3.98 -16.96 9.16
CA ASN A 379 -4.36 -17.77 10.33
C ASN A 379 -5.88 -17.94 10.44
N GLN A 380 -6.48 -18.87 9.72
CA GLN A 380 -7.88 -19.34 9.68
C GLN A 380 -9.01 -18.29 9.77
N GLU A 381 -8.69 -17.05 10.09
CA GLU A 381 -9.61 -15.93 10.27
C GLU A 381 -9.38 -14.80 9.26
N LEU A 382 -9.34 -15.13 7.96
CA LEU A 382 -9.79 -14.17 6.97
C LEU A 382 -11.32 -14.12 7.06
N THR A 383 -11.81 -13.71 8.21
CA THR A 383 -13.14 -13.10 8.23
C THR A 383 -12.99 -11.76 7.52
N TYR A 384 -13.94 -11.42 6.67
CA TYR A 384 -14.11 -10.08 6.09
C TYR A 384 -14.46 -9.06 7.19
N ASN A 385 -13.71 -9.13 8.32
CA ASN A 385 -13.88 -8.23 9.44
C ASN A 385 -13.26 -6.89 9.08
N ASP A 386 -13.85 -5.83 9.56
CA ASP A 386 -13.36 -4.46 9.45
C ASP A 386 -12.10 -4.27 10.35
N GLU A 387 -11.09 -5.13 10.16
CA GLU A 387 -9.84 -5.12 10.94
C GLU A 387 -8.83 -4.18 10.29
N LEU A 388 -8.20 -3.36 11.10
CA LEU A 388 -7.14 -2.44 10.68
C LEU A 388 -5.82 -3.21 10.54
N TYR A 389 -5.29 -3.28 9.33
CA TYR A 389 -3.98 -3.87 9.05
C TYR A 389 -2.90 -2.79 8.92
N ILE A 390 -1.75 -3.02 9.54
CA ILE A 390 -0.56 -2.19 9.33
C ILE A 390 0.13 -2.64 8.04
N THR A 391 0.00 -1.85 6.99
CA THR A 391 0.53 -2.15 5.65
C THR A 391 1.85 -1.45 5.34
N ASN A 392 2.26 -0.47 6.17
CA ASN A 392 3.41 0.38 5.94
C ASN A 392 4.58 0.00 6.87
N LEU A 393 5.78 -0.22 6.29
CA LEU A 393 6.99 -0.56 7.05
C LEU A 393 7.42 0.55 8.02
N ARG A 394 7.18 1.83 7.68
CA ARG A 394 7.44 2.97 8.56
C ARG A 394 6.59 2.87 9.83
N HIS A 395 5.28 2.62 9.69
CA HIS A 395 4.38 2.43 10.83
C HIS A 395 4.81 1.24 11.70
N LYS A 396 5.16 0.11 11.05
CA LYS A 396 5.64 -1.09 11.73
C LYS A 396 6.88 -0.80 12.57
N SER A 397 7.88 -0.12 12.01
CA SER A 397 9.12 0.26 12.72
C SER A 397 8.82 1.14 13.92
N LEU A 398 8.01 2.18 13.74
CA LEU A 398 7.65 3.11 14.82
C LEU A 398 6.82 2.44 15.94
N LEU A 399 5.99 1.47 15.60
CA LEU A 399 5.28 0.65 16.60
C LEU A 399 6.24 -0.28 17.38
N TYR A 400 7.29 -0.80 16.73
CA TYR A 400 8.35 -1.54 17.44
C TYR A 400 9.12 -0.65 18.40
N ASP A 401 9.49 0.58 17.98
CA ASP A 401 10.16 1.56 18.84
C ASP A 401 9.26 1.94 20.03
N THR A 402 7.96 2.15 19.79
CA THR A 402 6.97 2.40 20.84
C THR A 402 6.91 1.25 21.83
N ARG A 403 6.81 0.00 21.34
CA ARG A 403 6.78 -1.20 22.20
C ARG A 403 8.03 -1.33 23.06
N GLU A 404 9.20 -1.09 22.47
CA GLU A 404 10.47 -1.12 23.21
C GLU A 404 10.50 -0.09 24.32
N SER A 405 10.09 1.15 24.04
CA SER A 405 10.02 2.23 25.03
C SER A 405 9.03 1.90 26.16
N LEU A 406 7.84 1.39 25.84
CA LEU A 406 6.85 0.98 26.84
C LEU A 406 7.37 -0.18 27.73
N ASN A 407 8.09 -1.15 27.16
CA ASN A 407 8.70 -2.21 27.96
C ASN A 407 9.77 -1.66 28.92
N LYS A 408 10.57 -0.66 28.49
CA LYS A 408 11.55 0.00 29.37
C LYS A 408 10.87 0.73 30.54
N VAL A 409 9.68 1.31 30.33
CA VAL A 409 8.88 1.88 31.44
C VAL A 409 8.54 0.81 32.46
N LEU A 410 8.05 -0.36 32.03
CA LEU A 410 7.74 -1.47 32.94
C LEU A 410 8.98 -1.96 33.69
N GLU A 411 10.11 -2.14 32.99
CA GLU A 411 11.39 -2.54 33.60
C GLU A 411 11.83 -1.52 34.66
N SER A 412 11.68 -0.22 34.40
CA SER A 412 12.05 0.85 35.33
C SER A 412 11.14 0.83 36.58
N ILE A 413 9.85 0.56 36.40
CA ILE A 413 8.88 0.39 37.51
C ILE A 413 9.26 -0.82 38.35
N ASP A 414 9.53 -1.97 37.75
CA ASP A 414 9.89 -3.23 38.42
C ASP A 414 11.21 -3.12 39.21
N MET A 415 12.16 -2.32 38.68
CA MET A 415 13.42 -2.02 39.36
C MET A 415 13.27 -1.00 40.50
N GLY A 416 12.09 -0.41 40.69
CA GLY A 416 11.85 0.65 41.68
C GLY A 416 12.62 1.91 41.44
N MET A 417 12.83 2.27 40.13
CA MET A 417 13.49 3.53 39.75
C MET A 417 12.60 4.73 40.08
N GLY A 418 13.20 5.92 40.19
CA GLY A 418 12.44 7.15 40.36
C GLY A 418 11.58 7.50 39.14
N GLU A 419 10.50 8.23 39.34
CA GLU A 419 9.47 8.53 38.36
C GLU A 419 10.00 9.40 37.19
N ASP A 420 11.05 10.17 37.40
CA ASP A 420 11.76 10.93 36.38
C ASP A 420 12.34 10.03 35.26
N PHE A 421 12.70 8.79 35.58
CA PHE A 421 13.15 7.82 34.58
C PHE A 421 12.02 7.36 33.67
N PHE A 422 10.81 7.24 34.17
CA PHE A 422 9.65 6.81 33.37
C PHE A 422 9.33 7.83 32.27
N THR A 423 9.47 9.12 32.56
CA THR A 423 9.17 10.22 31.62
C THR A 423 9.99 10.13 30.34
N ILE A 424 11.25 9.72 30.41
CA ILE A 424 12.15 9.59 29.26
C ILE A 424 11.60 8.57 28.27
N ASP A 425 11.23 7.40 28.74
CA ASP A 425 10.75 6.32 27.89
C ASP A 425 9.29 6.55 27.44
N LEU A 426 8.45 7.15 28.28
CA LEU A 426 7.10 7.58 27.91
C LEU A 426 7.15 8.64 26.78
N MET A 427 8.06 9.62 26.88
CA MET A 427 8.24 10.63 25.85
C MET A 427 8.78 10.03 24.53
N SER A 428 9.67 9.04 24.63
CA SER A 428 10.15 8.30 23.45
C SER A 428 9.01 7.56 22.74
N ALA A 429 8.14 6.89 23.50
CA ALA A 429 6.94 6.24 22.97
C ALA A 429 5.98 7.26 22.32
N TYR A 430 5.73 8.39 23.01
CA TYR A 430 4.89 9.49 22.51
C TYR A 430 5.37 10.04 21.16
N THR A 431 6.68 10.30 21.07
CA THR A 431 7.31 10.80 19.84
C THR A 431 7.22 9.78 18.69
N SER A 432 7.47 8.48 18.98
CA SER A 432 7.39 7.42 17.97
C SER A 432 5.97 7.28 17.42
N LEU A 433 4.95 7.33 18.27
CA LEU A 433 3.55 7.33 17.85
C LEU A 433 3.19 8.59 17.04
N GLY A 434 3.69 9.77 17.45
CA GLY A 434 3.46 11.03 16.73
C GLY A 434 3.98 11.01 15.30
N LYS A 435 5.15 10.40 15.09
CA LYS A 435 5.71 10.23 13.75
C LYS A 435 4.83 9.38 12.83
N ILE A 436 4.01 8.47 13.34
CA ILE A 436 3.09 7.66 12.50
C ILE A 436 2.07 8.57 11.81
N ILE A 437 1.48 9.49 12.55
CA ILE A 437 0.45 10.41 12.04
C ILE A 437 1.02 11.69 11.43
N GLY A 438 2.34 11.84 11.43
CA GLY A 438 3.03 12.96 10.76
C GLY A 438 3.34 14.13 11.67
N GLU A 439 3.17 13.99 12.98
CA GLU A 439 3.67 14.96 13.94
C GLU A 439 5.17 14.76 14.15
N GLU A 440 5.93 15.86 14.28
CA GLU A 440 7.39 15.84 14.50
C GLU A 440 8.19 15.17 13.36
N LEU A 441 7.65 15.12 12.14
CA LEU A 441 8.40 14.71 10.96
C LEU A 441 9.25 15.87 10.45
N GLU A 442 10.50 15.56 10.06
CA GLU A 442 11.35 16.51 9.35
C GLU A 442 10.80 16.79 7.94
N ASP A 443 10.89 18.03 7.48
CA ASP A 443 10.41 18.45 6.15
C ASP A 443 10.99 17.60 5.02
N ASP A 444 12.25 17.19 5.12
CA ASP A 444 12.92 16.36 4.13
C ASP A 444 12.25 14.96 4.01
N LEU A 445 11.84 14.38 5.13
CA LEU A 445 11.13 13.08 5.12
C LEU A 445 9.72 13.22 4.53
N VAL A 446 9.01 14.29 4.88
CA VAL A 446 7.70 14.61 4.29
C VAL A 446 7.83 14.76 2.78
N ASN A 447 8.80 15.55 2.30
CA ASN A 447 9.05 15.73 0.87
C ASN A 447 9.39 14.41 0.16
N LYS A 448 10.19 13.55 0.78
CA LYS A 448 10.55 12.24 0.22
C LYS A 448 9.35 11.31 0.09
N ILE A 449 8.48 11.27 1.11
CA ILE A 449 7.26 10.45 1.06
C ILE A 449 6.37 10.89 -0.11
N PHE A 450 6.12 12.22 -0.26
CA PHE A 450 5.26 12.72 -1.33
C PHE A 450 5.88 12.63 -2.72
N ALA A 451 7.21 12.59 -2.85
CA ALA A 451 7.87 12.40 -4.15
C ALA A 451 7.59 11.03 -4.79
N GLU A 452 7.18 10.04 -4.01
CA GLU A 452 6.78 8.71 -4.49
C GLU A 452 5.31 8.65 -4.98
N PHE A 453 4.55 9.76 -4.83
CA PHE A 453 3.14 9.81 -5.20
C PHE A 453 2.95 10.07 -6.70
N CYS A 454 1.75 9.72 -7.20
CA CYS A 454 1.38 9.99 -8.58
C CYS A 454 1.23 11.50 -8.88
N MET A 455 1.52 11.92 -10.11
CA MET A 455 1.18 13.26 -10.62
C MET A 455 -0.33 13.48 -10.57
N GLY A 456 -0.76 14.67 -10.14
CA GLY A 456 -2.19 15.01 -10.08
C GLY A 456 -2.93 14.55 -8.82
N LYS A 457 -2.19 13.97 -7.86
CA LYS A 457 -2.69 13.58 -6.52
C LYS A 457 -2.01 14.34 -5.39
#